data_68ccc368a073d8335ca97fb984de5eea
#
_entry.id   68ccc368a073d8335ca97fb984de5eea
#
_cell.length_a   1.000
_cell.length_b   1.000
_cell.length_c   1.000
_cell.angle_alpha   90.00
_cell.angle_beta   90.00
_cell.angle_gamma   90.00
#
_symmetry.space_group_name_H-M   'P 1'
#
loop_
_entity.id
_entity.type
_entity.pdbx_description
1 polymer ?
#
loop_
_entity_poly.entity_id
_entity_poly.type
_entity_poly.pdbx_seq_one_letter_code
_entity_poly.pdbx_strand_id
1 'polypeptide(L)'
;MLLQPDTGIDTLMTLTLDQALNETRTGDLWLFRGRSRPDRAIQTLTNAPVNHVGMTVAIDDLPPLIWHAELGDKLVDMWTGTNHRGVQLNDLQQAVLQWTQRYQQRCWLRQLTPNPTRDQENKLLRVIARMDGTAFPTTARLTGRWFRGRLPTINDWVRGIPVVDSKIREQTRRRREERKMSLSTAYCAETVAITYEEMGLLNTDKDTNWFDPGKFWSGDVLPLAPGYRLGDEIAVTVGEVG
;
A
#
# COMPACT_ATOMS: atom_id res chain seq x y z
N MET A 1 32.83 33.53 23.12
CA MET A 1 32.36 32.16 23.05
C MET A 1 30.97 32.16 22.42
N LEU A 2 30.94 32.12 21.08
CA LEU A 2 29.71 32.22 20.31
C LEU A 2 29.14 30.81 20.15
N LEU A 3 27.95 30.60 20.71
CA LEU A 3 27.18 29.37 20.51
C LEU A 3 26.73 29.32 19.06
N GLN A 4 27.19 28.32 18.32
CA GLN A 4 26.62 28.01 17.01
C GLN A 4 25.21 27.45 17.19
N PRO A 5 24.23 27.82 16.36
CA PRO A 5 22.92 27.21 16.38
C PRO A 5 23.03 25.79 15.82
N ASP A 6 22.63 24.84 16.64
CA ASP A 6 22.46 23.42 16.26
C ASP A 6 21.30 23.38 15.24
N THR A 7 21.64 23.38 13.96
CA THR A 7 20.69 23.13 12.88
C THR A 7 20.52 21.62 12.73
N GLY A 8 19.79 21.03 13.65
CA GLY A 8 19.26 19.69 13.55
C GLY A 8 18.22 19.60 12.42
N ILE A 9 18.69 19.70 11.18
CA ILE A 9 17.91 19.25 10.02
C ILE A 9 17.99 17.74 10.08
N ASP A 10 16.91 17.12 10.50
CA ASP A 10 16.65 15.70 10.33
C ASP A 10 16.84 15.37 8.85
N THR A 11 18.02 14.95 8.48
CA THR A 11 18.35 14.56 7.11
C THR A 11 17.64 13.22 6.89
N LEU A 12 16.40 13.26 6.39
CA LEU A 12 15.70 12.06 5.96
C LEU A 12 16.66 11.25 5.08
N MET A 13 16.98 10.05 5.51
CA MET A 13 17.81 9.14 4.72
C MET A 13 17.16 8.99 3.34
N THR A 14 17.97 9.15 2.31
CA THR A 14 17.54 9.05 0.92
C THR A 14 18.40 8.04 0.21
N LEU A 15 17.79 7.09 -0.47
CA LEU A 15 18.44 6.09 -1.30
C LEU A 15 18.07 6.32 -2.77
N THR A 16 18.99 5.99 -3.68
CA THR A 16 18.60 5.76 -5.07
C THR A 16 17.79 4.47 -5.19
N LEU A 17 17.02 4.32 -6.27
CA LEU A 17 16.28 3.08 -6.50
C LEU A 17 17.20 1.86 -6.47
N ASP A 18 18.36 1.91 -7.14
CA ASP A 18 19.31 0.79 -7.18
C ASP A 18 19.82 0.44 -5.77
N GLN A 19 20.14 1.43 -4.95
CA GLN A 19 20.53 1.20 -3.55
C GLN A 19 19.39 0.55 -2.77
N ALA A 20 18.18 1.08 -2.90
CA ALA A 20 17.01 0.55 -2.19
C ALA A 20 16.68 -0.89 -2.62
N LEU A 21 16.83 -1.22 -3.92
CA LEU A 21 16.65 -2.59 -4.43
C LEU A 21 17.70 -3.57 -3.87
N ASN A 22 18.94 -3.11 -3.70
CA ASN A 22 20.00 -3.94 -3.14
C ASN A 22 19.85 -4.16 -1.62
N GLU A 23 19.22 -3.22 -0.92
CA GLU A 23 19.07 -3.28 0.54
C GLU A 23 17.75 -3.88 1.01
N THR A 24 16.72 -3.92 0.14
CA THR A 24 15.39 -4.41 0.51
C THR A 24 15.37 -5.91 0.72
N ARG A 25 14.59 -6.36 1.69
CA ARG A 25 14.48 -7.76 2.12
C ARG A 25 13.02 -8.16 2.27
N THR A 26 12.76 -9.45 2.31
CA THR A 26 11.41 -9.97 2.58
C THR A 26 10.80 -9.31 3.82
N GLY A 27 9.58 -8.83 3.68
CA GLY A 27 8.86 -8.15 4.75
C GLY A 27 9.06 -6.63 4.80
N ASP A 28 10.00 -6.06 4.06
CA ASP A 28 10.14 -4.61 3.96
C ASP A 28 8.94 -4.00 3.22
N LEU A 29 8.57 -2.78 3.57
CA LEU A 29 7.39 -2.10 3.01
C LEU A 29 7.79 -0.98 2.06
N TRP A 30 7.09 -0.93 0.94
CA TRP A 30 7.17 0.15 -0.03
C TRP A 30 5.89 0.97 0.03
N LEU A 31 6.04 2.26 0.30
CA LEU A 31 4.96 3.19 0.50
C LEU A 31 4.94 4.22 -0.62
N PHE A 32 3.75 4.53 -1.13
CA PHE A 32 3.61 5.45 -2.24
C PHE A 32 2.61 6.56 -1.91
N ARG A 33 2.92 7.78 -2.38
CA ARG A 33 2.08 8.96 -2.19
C ARG A 33 1.90 9.73 -3.49
N GLY A 34 0.69 9.74 -4.00
CA GLY A 34 0.32 10.55 -5.14
C GLY A 34 0.10 12.02 -4.81
N ARG A 35 0.17 12.86 -5.85
CA ARG A 35 -0.06 14.30 -5.78
C ARG A 35 -1.33 14.73 -6.52
N SER A 36 -2.03 13.81 -7.18
CA SER A 36 -3.23 14.11 -7.93
C SER A 36 -4.36 14.61 -7.00
N ARG A 37 -5.37 15.27 -7.56
CA ARG A 37 -6.55 15.67 -6.78
C ARG A 37 -7.28 14.48 -6.14
N PRO A 38 -7.47 13.34 -6.83
CA PRO A 38 -8.00 12.12 -6.22
C PRO A 38 -7.13 11.61 -5.07
N ASP A 39 -5.81 11.58 -5.22
CA ASP A 39 -4.90 11.15 -4.14
C ASP A 39 -5.04 12.01 -2.88
N ARG A 40 -5.15 13.34 -3.05
CA ARG A 40 -5.38 14.26 -1.93
C ARG A 40 -6.73 14.04 -1.26
N ALA A 41 -7.78 13.76 -2.02
CA ALA A 41 -9.10 13.45 -1.47
C ALA A 41 -9.04 12.18 -0.61
N ILE A 42 -8.33 11.14 -1.04
CA ILE A 42 -8.11 9.91 -0.27
C ILE A 42 -7.32 10.22 1.00
N GLN A 43 -6.20 10.94 0.88
CA GLN A 43 -5.38 11.33 2.03
C GLN A 43 -6.19 12.12 3.07
N THR A 44 -7.09 13.00 2.62
CA THR A 44 -7.96 13.77 3.51
C THR A 44 -9.04 12.89 4.16
N LEU A 45 -9.62 11.95 3.42
CA LEU A 45 -10.67 11.06 3.93
C LEU A 45 -10.14 10.00 4.90
N THR A 46 -8.93 9.51 4.66
CA THR A 46 -8.28 8.49 5.50
C THR A 46 -7.32 9.07 6.52
N ASN A 47 -7.03 10.36 6.44
CA ASN A 47 -5.95 11.04 7.17
C ASN A 47 -4.59 10.33 7.01
N ALA A 48 -4.42 9.64 5.88
CA ALA A 48 -3.23 8.83 5.60
C ALA A 48 -2.22 9.63 4.77
N PRO A 49 -0.94 9.66 5.16
CA PRO A 49 0.09 10.35 4.40
C PRO A 49 0.45 9.66 3.08
N VAL A 50 0.04 8.40 2.91
CA VAL A 50 0.30 7.55 1.73
C VAL A 50 -1.00 6.91 1.23
N ASN A 51 -1.03 6.52 -0.03
CA ASN A 51 -2.21 5.97 -0.68
C ASN A 51 -2.02 4.55 -1.22
N HIS A 52 -0.80 4.03 -1.17
CA HIS A 52 -0.52 2.65 -1.55
C HIS A 52 0.60 2.06 -0.71
N VAL A 53 0.53 0.75 -0.49
CA VAL A 53 1.55 -0.04 0.19
C VAL A 53 1.73 -1.38 -0.51
N GLY A 54 2.96 -1.82 -0.60
CA GLY A 54 3.35 -3.16 -1.01
C GLY A 54 4.45 -3.70 -0.12
N MET A 55 4.68 -4.99 -0.16
CA MET A 55 5.69 -5.68 0.64
C MET A 55 6.71 -6.36 -0.26
N THR A 56 7.99 -6.22 0.07
CA THR A 56 9.07 -6.95 -0.62
C THR A 56 8.97 -8.44 -0.38
N VAL A 57 9.18 -9.19 -1.45
CA VAL A 57 9.42 -10.64 -1.45
C VAL A 57 10.75 -10.89 -2.12
N ALA A 58 11.76 -11.26 -1.35
CA ALA A 58 13.07 -11.65 -1.84
C ALA A 58 13.16 -13.18 -1.85
N ILE A 59 13.45 -13.76 -3.00
CA ILE A 59 13.58 -15.20 -3.21
C ILE A 59 14.97 -15.46 -3.80
N ASP A 60 15.87 -15.93 -2.98
CA ASP A 60 17.24 -16.35 -3.33
C ASP A 60 17.87 -15.53 -4.50
N ASP A 61 18.07 -16.14 -5.66
CA ASP A 61 18.76 -15.53 -6.82
C ASP A 61 17.84 -14.68 -7.73
N LEU A 62 16.58 -14.47 -7.35
CA LEU A 62 15.67 -13.64 -8.14
C LEU A 62 15.81 -12.16 -7.76
N PRO A 63 15.58 -11.24 -8.72
CA PRO A 63 15.40 -9.83 -8.39
C PRO A 63 14.29 -9.65 -7.33
N PRO A 64 14.38 -8.64 -6.47
CA PRO A 64 13.35 -8.41 -5.48
C PRO A 64 11.99 -8.17 -6.13
N LEU A 65 10.95 -8.80 -5.58
CA LEU A 65 9.58 -8.69 -6.04
C LEU A 65 8.75 -7.85 -5.05
N ILE A 66 7.64 -7.32 -5.50
CA ILE A 66 6.65 -6.63 -4.66
C ILE A 66 5.32 -7.36 -4.66
N TRP A 67 4.85 -7.70 -3.47
CA TRP A 67 3.53 -8.27 -3.21
C TRP A 67 2.58 -7.18 -2.83
N HIS A 68 1.57 -6.94 -3.64
CA HIS A 68 0.61 -5.86 -3.44
C HIS A 68 -0.72 -6.13 -4.17
N ALA A 69 -1.68 -5.24 -4.00
CA ALA A 69 -2.90 -5.24 -4.80
C ALA A 69 -2.92 -4.02 -5.73
N GLU A 70 -2.98 -4.22 -7.04
CA GLU A 70 -2.90 -3.19 -8.08
C GLU A 70 -4.19 -3.13 -8.89
N LEU A 71 -4.69 -1.92 -9.18
CA LEU A 71 -5.82 -1.70 -10.09
C LEU A 71 -5.43 -1.79 -11.56
N GLY A 72 -4.15 -1.62 -11.85
CA GLY A 72 -3.59 -1.73 -13.18
C GLY A 72 -3.43 -3.19 -13.61
N ASP A 73 -3.24 -3.36 -14.91
CA ASP A 73 -2.96 -4.63 -15.56
C ASP A 73 -1.76 -4.47 -16.53
N LYS A 74 -0.80 -3.61 -16.16
CA LYS A 74 0.33 -3.27 -17.03
C LYS A 74 1.60 -4.02 -16.69
N LEU A 75 1.73 -4.46 -15.45
CA LEU A 75 2.85 -5.27 -15.01
C LEU A 75 2.52 -6.75 -15.18
N VAL A 76 3.55 -7.53 -15.48
CA VAL A 76 3.44 -8.98 -15.49
C VAL A 76 3.46 -9.47 -14.05
N ASP A 77 2.47 -10.25 -13.68
CA ASP A 77 2.53 -10.99 -12.43
C ASP A 77 3.52 -12.14 -12.55
N MET A 78 4.53 -12.14 -11.70
CA MET A 78 5.65 -13.09 -11.73
C MET A 78 5.25 -14.49 -11.29
N TRP A 79 4.12 -14.63 -10.58
CA TRP A 79 3.60 -15.93 -10.15
C TRP A 79 2.88 -16.67 -11.25
N THR A 80 2.06 -15.97 -12.03
CA THR A 80 1.25 -16.59 -13.11
C THR A 80 1.82 -16.37 -14.50
N GLY A 81 2.76 -15.43 -14.67
CA GLY A 81 3.28 -15.00 -15.97
C GLY A 81 2.26 -14.22 -16.82
N THR A 82 1.18 -13.73 -16.22
CA THR A 82 0.10 -13.03 -16.92
C THR A 82 -0.09 -11.60 -16.41
N ASN A 83 -0.83 -10.81 -17.16
CA ASN A 83 -1.22 -9.47 -16.76
C ASN A 83 -2.66 -9.50 -16.25
N HIS A 84 -2.88 -9.09 -15.01
CA HIS A 84 -4.22 -9.03 -14.42
C HIS A 84 -4.33 -7.91 -13.39
N ARG A 85 -5.51 -7.69 -12.84
CA ARG A 85 -5.80 -6.75 -11.76
C ARG A 85 -6.03 -7.51 -10.47
N GLY A 86 -5.78 -6.88 -9.37
CA GLY A 86 -5.99 -7.46 -8.05
C GLY A 86 -4.69 -7.69 -7.33
N VAL A 87 -4.65 -8.73 -6.51
CA VAL A 87 -3.45 -9.14 -5.79
C VAL A 87 -2.48 -9.78 -6.78
N GLN A 88 -1.24 -9.32 -6.79
CA GLN A 88 -0.22 -9.76 -7.75
C GLN A 88 1.18 -9.62 -7.17
N LEU A 89 2.10 -10.41 -7.71
CA LEU A 89 3.52 -10.40 -7.41
C LEU A 89 4.28 -9.85 -8.62
N ASN A 90 4.75 -8.62 -8.55
CA ASN A 90 5.43 -7.99 -9.68
C ASN A 90 6.94 -7.82 -9.41
N ASP A 91 7.72 -7.63 -10.46
CA ASP A 91 9.08 -7.12 -10.34
C ASP A 91 9.06 -5.76 -9.62
N LEU A 92 9.85 -5.65 -8.55
CA LEU A 92 9.83 -4.48 -7.68
C LEU A 92 10.34 -3.22 -8.39
N GLN A 93 11.39 -3.34 -9.20
CA GLN A 93 11.93 -2.20 -9.94
C GLN A 93 10.89 -1.66 -10.92
N GLN A 94 10.27 -2.54 -11.71
CA GLN A 94 9.24 -2.14 -12.67
C GLN A 94 8.03 -1.52 -11.97
N ALA A 95 7.62 -2.06 -10.83
CA ALA A 95 6.52 -1.52 -10.06
C ALA A 95 6.84 -0.11 -9.53
N VAL A 96 8.03 0.10 -8.95
CA VAL A 96 8.45 1.43 -8.46
C VAL A 96 8.52 2.43 -9.61
N LEU A 97 9.10 2.06 -10.76
CA LEU A 97 9.16 2.91 -11.94
C LEU A 97 7.74 3.27 -12.43
N GLN A 98 6.82 2.32 -12.51
CA GLN A 98 5.45 2.59 -12.88
C GLN A 98 4.76 3.59 -11.94
N TRP A 99 4.91 3.40 -10.62
CA TRP A 99 4.26 4.26 -9.64
C TRP A 99 4.91 5.65 -9.59
N THR A 100 6.22 5.75 -9.69
CA THR A 100 6.92 7.03 -9.59
C THR A 100 6.90 7.83 -10.88
N GLN A 101 7.19 7.22 -12.02
CA GLN A 101 7.28 7.92 -13.30
C GLN A 101 5.92 8.06 -13.98
N ARG A 102 5.13 6.98 -14.07
CA ARG A 102 3.84 7.02 -14.77
C ARG A 102 2.73 7.66 -13.94
N TYR A 103 2.65 7.32 -12.64
CA TYR A 103 1.63 7.85 -11.73
C TYR A 103 2.12 9.06 -10.94
N GLN A 104 3.37 9.51 -11.14
CA GLN A 104 3.96 10.70 -10.52
C GLN A 104 3.89 10.67 -9.00
N GLN A 105 4.09 9.49 -8.41
CA GLN A 105 4.05 9.30 -6.96
C GLN A 105 5.44 9.39 -6.35
N ARG A 106 5.51 9.79 -5.09
CA ARG A 106 6.70 9.65 -4.26
C ARG A 106 6.72 8.25 -3.66
N CYS A 107 7.93 7.75 -3.39
CA CYS A 107 8.17 6.42 -2.88
C CYS A 107 9.06 6.44 -1.65
N TRP A 108 8.78 5.56 -0.69
CA TRP A 108 9.58 5.32 0.51
C TRP A 108 9.70 3.84 0.79
N LEU A 109 10.85 3.46 1.33
CA LEU A 109 11.15 2.14 1.87
C LEU A 109 11.09 2.21 3.40
N ARG A 110 10.47 1.22 4.05
CA ARG A 110 10.56 0.97 5.49
C ARG A 110 11.06 -0.44 5.72
N GLN A 111 12.14 -0.58 6.47
CA GLN A 111 12.78 -1.86 6.68
C GLN A 111 12.28 -2.55 7.94
N LEU A 112 11.96 -3.84 7.82
CA LEU A 112 11.55 -4.70 8.92
C LEU A 112 12.79 -5.26 9.65
N THR A 113 12.80 -5.20 10.96
CA THR A 113 13.87 -5.75 11.80
C THR A 113 13.28 -6.54 12.96
N PRO A 114 13.76 -7.76 13.25
CA PRO A 114 14.70 -8.55 12.45
C PRO A 114 14.12 -9.05 11.12
N ASN A 115 14.95 -9.65 10.28
CA ASN A 115 14.50 -10.31 9.07
C ASN A 115 13.54 -11.46 9.44
N PRO A 116 12.53 -11.75 8.59
CA PRO A 116 11.69 -12.92 8.75
C PRO A 116 12.51 -14.20 8.77
N THR A 117 12.06 -15.15 9.56
CA THR A 117 12.62 -16.50 9.58
C THR A 117 12.18 -17.29 8.35
N ARG A 118 12.87 -18.38 8.04
CA ARG A 118 12.50 -19.27 6.91
C ARG A 118 11.07 -19.83 7.03
N ASP A 119 10.60 -20.09 8.24
CA ASP A 119 9.19 -20.52 8.44
C ASP A 119 8.21 -19.41 8.06
N GLN A 120 8.52 -18.17 8.41
CA GLN A 120 7.71 -17.01 8.05
C GLN A 120 7.71 -16.76 6.54
N GLU A 121 8.85 -16.92 5.87
CA GLU A 121 8.92 -16.86 4.41
C GLU A 121 8.11 -17.99 3.75
N ASN A 122 8.15 -19.20 4.29
CA ASN A 122 7.31 -20.29 3.82
C ASN A 122 5.80 -20.01 4.00
N LYS A 123 5.42 -19.30 5.06
CA LYS A 123 4.03 -18.84 5.27
C LYS A 123 3.66 -17.79 4.23
N LEU A 124 4.54 -16.84 3.95
CA LEU A 124 4.37 -15.84 2.89
C LEU A 124 4.10 -16.52 1.53
N LEU A 125 4.93 -17.47 1.12
CA LEU A 125 4.73 -18.18 -0.16
C LEU A 125 3.38 -18.89 -0.23
N ARG A 126 2.88 -19.45 0.89
CA ARG A 126 1.53 -20.01 0.97
C ARG A 126 0.43 -18.95 0.83
N VAL A 127 0.64 -17.75 1.38
CA VAL A 127 -0.29 -16.63 1.20
C VAL A 127 -0.33 -16.22 -0.28
N ILE A 128 0.83 -16.07 -0.92
CA ILE A 128 0.93 -15.74 -2.34
C ILE A 128 0.16 -16.79 -3.16
N ALA A 129 0.47 -18.07 -3.00
CA ALA A 129 -0.19 -19.16 -3.73
C ALA A 129 -1.72 -19.19 -3.56
N ARG A 130 -2.23 -18.72 -2.41
CA ARG A 130 -3.67 -18.67 -2.10
C ARG A 130 -4.36 -17.43 -2.62
N MET A 131 -3.69 -16.28 -2.60
CA MET A 131 -4.30 -14.98 -2.83
C MET A 131 -3.99 -14.39 -4.19
N ASP A 132 -2.96 -14.88 -4.86
CA ASP A 132 -2.59 -14.38 -6.19
C ASP A 132 -3.76 -14.46 -7.17
N GLY A 133 -3.90 -13.46 -8.02
CA GLY A 133 -5.04 -13.34 -8.93
C GLY A 133 -6.39 -13.06 -8.26
N THR A 134 -6.45 -12.91 -6.93
CA THR A 134 -7.70 -12.52 -6.25
C THR A 134 -8.14 -11.15 -6.74
N ALA A 135 -9.22 -11.16 -7.52
CA ALA A 135 -9.79 -9.94 -8.10
C ALA A 135 -10.33 -9.01 -7.01
N PHE A 136 -10.25 -7.70 -7.27
CA PHE A 136 -10.98 -6.74 -6.45
C PHE A 136 -12.45 -7.17 -6.35
N PRO A 137 -12.98 -7.33 -5.14
CA PRO A 137 -14.40 -7.59 -4.99
C PRO A 137 -15.19 -6.47 -5.68
N THR A 138 -16.32 -6.81 -6.29
CA THR A 138 -17.18 -5.79 -6.91
C THR A 138 -17.46 -4.67 -5.92
N THR A 139 -17.43 -3.42 -6.40
CA THR A 139 -17.55 -2.18 -5.62
C THR A 139 -18.65 -2.19 -4.54
N ALA A 140 -19.70 -2.97 -4.73
CA ALA A 140 -20.81 -3.10 -3.76
C ALA A 140 -20.43 -3.93 -2.51
N ARG A 141 -19.61 -4.98 -2.65
CA ARG A 141 -19.18 -5.83 -1.53
C ARG A 141 -18.07 -5.19 -0.69
N LEU A 142 -17.15 -4.47 -1.33
CA LEU A 142 -16.09 -3.74 -0.63
C LEU A 142 -16.63 -2.55 0.16
N THR A 143 -17.53 -1.77 -0.43
CA THR A 143 -18.18 -0.65 0.27
C THR A 143 -18.91 -1.15 1.51
N GLY A 144 -19.59 -2.31 1.42
CA GLY A 144 -20.32 -2.90 2.55
C GLY A 144 -19.39 -3.38 3.67
N ARG A 145 -18.23 -3.97 3.35
CA ARG A 145 -17.25 -4.45 4.37
C ARG A 145 -16.52 -3.29 5.02
N TRP A 146 -16.07 -2.32 4.25
CA TRP A 146 -15.34 -1.16 4.76
C TRP A 146 -16.20 -0.26 5.65
N PHE A 147 -17.48 -0.06 5.30
CA PHE A 147 -18.44 0.67 6.13
C PHE A 147 -18.85 -0.10 7.40
N ARG A 148 -18.92 -1.44 7.37
CA ARG A 148 -19.22 -2.23 8.57
C ARG A 148 -18.15 -2.11 9.65
N GLY A 149 -16.89 -1.91 9.30
CA GLY A 149 -15.80 -1.76 10.26
C GLY A 149 -15.66 -0.37 10.89
N ARG A 150 -16.31 0.67 10.33
CA ARG A 150 -16.04 2.07 10.71
C ARG A 150 -17.25 2.94 11.03
N LEU A 151 -18.49 2.48 10.80
CA LEU A 151 -19.68 3.29 11.13
C LEU A 151 -20.40 2.71 12.33
N PRO A 152 -20.75 3.56 13.32
CA PRO A 152 -21.82 3.23 14.25
C PRO A 152 -23.13 3.09 13.44
N THR A 153 -23.91 2.09 13.77
CA THR A 153 -25.19 1.76 13.15
C THR A 153 -26.09 3.00 13.08
N ILE A 154 -26.22 3.59 11.90
CA ILE A 154 -27.26 4.59 11.64
C ILE A 154 -28.21 3.97 10.63
N ASN A 155 -29.40 3.63 11.15
CA ASN A 155 -30.58 3.19 10.41
C ASN A 155 -31.06 4.28 9.45
N ASP A 156 -31.45 3.81 8.27
CA ASP A 156 -32.49 4.32 7.37
C ASP A 156 -32.85 5.81 7.41
N TRP A 157 -32.22 6.56 6.51
CA TRP A 157 -32.90 7.70 5.89
C TRP A 157 -32.20 8.09 4.58
N VAL A 158 -32.74 7.73 3.48
CA VAL A 158 -32.97 8.52 2.25
C VAL A 158 -33.38 7.56 1.11
N ARG A 159 -34.65 7.35 0.98
CA ARG A 159 -35.29 7.02 -0.29
C ARG A 159 -35.90 8.30 -0.87
N GLY A 160 -35.51 8.58 -2.10
CA GLY A 160 -36.29 9.44 -2.99
C GLY A 160 -35.77 10.83 -3.21
N ILE A 161 -35.23 11.07 -4.40
CA ILE A 161 -35.57 12.19 -5.29
C ILE A 161 -34.89 11.93 -6.65
N PRO A 162 -35.59 11.99 -7.77
CA PRO A 162 -35.01 11.99 -9.11
C PRO A 162 -34.79 13.42 -9.56
N VAL A 163 -33.66 13.75 -10.14
CA VAL A 163 -33.54 14.73 -11.22
C VAL A 163 -32.13 14.79 -11.80
N VAL A 164 -32.09 14.87 -13.07
CA VAL A 164 -31.01 14.81 -14.05
C VAL A 164 -30.33 16.17 -14.21
N ASP A 165 -28.98 16.19 -14.22
CA ASP A 165 -28.26 17.23 -14.94
C ASP A 165 -26.85 16.74 -15.32
N SER A 166 -26.31 17.20 -16.45
CA SER A 166 -25.02 16.81 -17.01
C SER A 166 -23.84 17.03 -16.05
N LYS A 167 -23.95 18.05 -15.19
CA LYS A 167 -22.99 18.29 -14.09
C LYS A 167 -22.99 17.18 -13.06
N ILE A 168 -24.13 16.53 -12.83
CA ILE A 168 -24.25 15.40 -11.91
C ILE A 168 -23.57 14.15 -12.47
N ARG A 169 -23.57 13.95 -13.79
CA ARG A 169 -22.88 12.83 -14.44
C ARG A 169 -21.36 12.94 -14.29
N GLU A 170 -20.79 14.11 -14.49
CA GLU A 170 -19.37 14.39 -14.31
C GLU A 170 -18.96 14.22 -12.83
N GLN A 171 -19.76 14.74 -11.92
CA GLN A 171 -19.54 14.62 -10.48
C GLN A 171 -19.73 13.17 -9.98
N THR A 172 -20.66 12.42 -10.59
CA THR A 172 -20.88 11.01 -10.30
C THR A 172 -19.75 10.15 -10.86
N ARG A 173 -19.20 10.49 -12.06
CA ARG A 173 -18.04 9.83 -12.63
C ARG A 173 -16.81 10.05 -11.75
N ARG A 174 -16.53 11.29 -11.34
CA ARG A 174 -15.43 11.62 -10.41
C ARG A 174 -15.56 10.90 -9.07
N ARG A 175 -16.74 10.91 -8.46
CA ARG A 175 -17.01 10.16 -7.22
C ARG A 175 -16.85 8.65 -7.40
N ARG A 176 -17.14 8.11 -8.58
CA ARG A 176 -16.95 6.69 -8.88
C ARG A 176 -15.48 6.33 -9.06
N GLU A 177 -14.70 7.23 -9.65
CA GLU A 177 -13.25 7.09 -9.78
C GLU A 177 -12.55 7.25 -8.42
N GLU A 178 -12.94 8.24 -7.62
CA GLU A 178 -12.48 8.43 -6.25
C GLU A 178 -12.83 7.23 -5.36
N ARG A 179 -14.03 6.67 -5.50
CA ARG A 179 -14.42 5.43 -4.81
C ARG A 179 -13.58 4.24 -5.23
N LYS A 180 -13.31 4.06 -6.52
CA LYS A 180 -12.46 2.97 -7.00
C LYS A 180 -11.05 3.07 -6.43
N MET A 181 -10.47 4.27 -6.42
CA MET A 181 -9.15 4.52 -5.84
C MET A 181 -9.14 4.30 -4.32
N SER A 182 -10.14 4.77 -3.60
CA SER A 182 -10.26 4.54 -2.15
C SER A 182 -10.36 3.04 -1.81
N LEU A 183 -11.07 2.27 -2.62
CA LEU A 183 -11.21 0.82 -2.43
C LEU A 183 -9.93 0.05 -2.75
N SER A 184 -9.21 0.47 -3.79
CA SER A 184 -7.89 -0.05 -4.11
C SER A 184 -6.90 0.18 -2.98
N THR A 185 -6.91 1.38 -2.44
CA THR A 185 -6.06 1.80 -1.33
C THR A 185 -6.29 0.95 -0.08
N ALA A 186 -7.56 0.66 0.25
CA ALA A 186 -7.88 -0.22 1.36
C ALA A 186 -7.42 -1.67 1.10
N TYR A 187 -7.53 -2.12 -0.14
CA TYR A 187 -7.23 -3.52 -0.49
C TYR A 187 -5.72 -3.83 -0.51
N CYS A 188 -4.86 -2.89 -0.93
CA CYS A 188 -3.41 -3.10 -0.87
C CYS A 188 -2.93 -3.21 0.59
N ALA A 189 -3.48 -2.39 1.49
CA ALA A 189 -3.19 -2.46 2.92
C ALA A 189 -3.73 -3.75 3.57
N GLU A 190 -4.94 -4.19 3.20
CA GLU A 190 -5.52 -5.45 3.66
C GLU A 190 -4.66 -6.65 3.19
N THR A 191 -4.17 -6.64 1.95
CA THR A 191 -3.28 -7.69 1.42
C THR A 191 -2.00 -7.80 2.24
N VAL A 192 -1.35 -6.67 2.54
CA VAL A 192 -0.14 -6.66 3.39
C VAL A 192 -0.47 -7.08 4.82
N ALA A 193 -1.59 -6.61 5.40
CA ALA A 193 -2.00 -6.98 6.75
C ALA A 193 -2.27 -8.48 6.88
N ILE A 194 -3.02 -9.09 5.96
CA ILE A 194 -3.26 -10.55 5.90
C ILE A 194 -1.91 -11.29 5.86
N THR A 195 -1.00 -10.82 5.03
CA THR A 195 0.30 -11.46 4.87
C THR A 195 1.13 -11.36 6.15
N TYR A 196 1.19 -10.20 6.76
CA TYR A 196 1.90 -10.00 8.02
C TYR A 196 1.29 -10.82 9.17
N GLU A 197 -0.04 -10.94 9.22
CA GLU A 197 -0.74 -11.77 10.20
C GLU A 197 -0.39 -13.25 10.03
N GLU A 198 -0.48 -13.79 8.84
CA GLU A 198 -0.15 -15.19 8.53
C GLU A 198 1.33 -15.50 8.77
N MET A 199 2.23 -14.56 8.51
CA MET A 199 3.65 -14.67 8.86
C MET A 199 3.88 -14.61 10.38
N GLY A 200 2.91 -14.15 11.18
CA GLY A 200 3.05 -13.91 12.61
C GLY A 200 3.84 -12.65 12.93
N LEU A 201 3.83 -11.66 12.04
CA LEU A 201 4.46 -10.36 12.21
C LEU A 201 3.51 -9.32 12.83
N LEU A 202 2.19 -9.53 12.77
CA LEU A 202 1.19 -8.72 13.47
C LEU A 202 0.72 -9.42 14.75
N ASN A 203 0.48 -8.61 15.79
CA ASN A 203 -0.13 -9.03 17.05
C ASN A 203 -1.33 -8.12 17.33
N THR A 204 -2.48 -8.45 16.77
CA THR A 204 -3.68 -7.61 16.84
C THR A 204 -4.95 -8.46 16.87
N ASP A 205 -5.98 -7.92 17.50
CA ASP A 205 -7.36 -8.43 17.48
C ASP A 205 -8.22 -7.71 16.42
N LYS A 206 -7.62 -6.81 15.66
CA LYS A 206 -8.32 -6.06 14.60
C LYS A 206 -8.45 -6.90 13.34
N ASP A 207 -9.61 -6.82 12.70
CA ASP A 207 -9.80 -7.39 11.37
C ASP A 207 -8.83 -6.74 10.36
N THR A 208 -8.34 -7.52 9.40
CA THR A 208 -7.37 -7.05 8.40
C THR A 208 -7.89 -5.90 7.54
N ASN A 209 -9.20 -5.78 7.37
CA ASN A 209 -9.86 -4.66 6.69
C ASN A 209 -9.87 -3.33 7.49
N TRP A 210 -9.39 -3.36 8.73
CA TRP A 210 -9.17 -2.15 9.54
C TRP A 210 -7.93 -1.38 9.08
N PHE A 211 -6.98 -2.07 8.46
CA PHE A 211 -5.74 -1.46 8.01
C PHE A 211 -5.95 -0.65 6.73
N ASP A 212 -5.41 0.55 6.72
CA ASP A 212 -5.22 1.39 5.55
C ASP A 212 -3.72 1.70 5.37
N PRO A 213 -3.27 2.21 4.22
CA PRO A 213 -1.84 2.47 3.98
C PRO A 213 -1.21 3.39 5.02
N GLY A 214 -1.97 4.30 5.64
CA GLY A 214 -1.47 5.18 6.70
C GLY A 214 -1.03 4.44 7.94
N LYS A 215 -1.61 3.27 8.23
CA LYS A 215 -1.20 2.41 9.33
C LYS A 215 0.23 1.86 9.20
N PHE A 216 0.73 1.84 7.99
CA PHE A 216 2.09 1.41 7.67
C PHE A 216 3.10 2.57 7.62
N TRP A 217 2.66 3.81 7.88
CA TRP A 217 3.50 4.99 8.04
C TRP A 217 3.96 5.13 9.50
N SER A 218 5.18 5.66 9.75
CA SER A 218 5.77 5.73 11.11
C SER A 218 5.00 6.61 12.08
N GLY A 219 4.19 7.55 11.57
CA GLY A 219 3.30 8.38 12.39
C GLY A 219 2.10 7.66 12.97
N ASP A 220 1.89 6.38 12.63
CA ASP A 220 0.83 5.53 13.20
C ASP A 220 1.45 4.30 13.89
N VAL A 221 0.74 3.70 14.81
CA VAL A 221 1.21 2.52 15.54
C VAL A 221 0.73 1.26 14.84
N LEU A 222 1.65 0.59 14.12
CA LEU A 222 1.40 -0.74 13.61
C LEU A 222 1.65 -1.77 14.73
N PRO A 223 0.66 -2.62 15.10
CA PRO A 223 0.79 -3.59 16.19
C PRO A 223 1.64 -4.79 15.72
N LEU A 224 2.94 -4.61 15.65
CA LEU A 224 3.86 -5.70 15.31
C LEU A 224 4.00 -6.71 16.47
N ALA A 225 4.33 -7.94 16.11
CA ALA A 225 4.65 -8.99 17.06
C ALA A 225 5.89 -8.62 17.89
N PRO A 226 5.98 -9.07 19.16
CA PRO A 226 7.13 -8.76 20.01
C PRO A 226 8.46 -9.10 19.35
N GLY A 227 9.40 -8.16 19.41
CA GLY A 227 10.73 -8.30 18.83
C GLY A 227 10.84 -7.76 17.39
N TYR A 228 9.73 -7.51 16.70
CA TYR A 228 9.73 -6.88 15.37
C TYR A 228 9.52 -5.37 15.44
N ARG A 229 10.16 -4.66 14.53
CA ARG A 229 9.96 -3.21 14.33
C ARG A 229 10.12 -2.86 12.85
N LEU A 230 9.41 -1.84 12.41
CA LEU A 230 9.67 -1.14 11.14
C LEU A 230 10.50 0.11 11.43
N GLY A 231 11.56 0.31 10.65
CA GLY A 231 12.34 1.55 10.66
C GLY A 231 11.52 2.75 10.19
N ASP A 232 12.13 3.92 10.21
CA ASP A 232 11.55 5.14 9.63
C ASP A 232 11.50 5.06 8.11
N GLU A 233 10.78 5.99 7.50
CA GLU A 233 10.67 6.09 6.04
C GLU A 233 11.99 6.58 5.42
N ILE A 234 12.57 5.76 4.57
CA ILE A 234 13.72 6.10 3.73
C ILE A 234 13.19 6.56 2.38
N ALA A 235 13.40 7.81 2.03
CA ALA A 235 12.95 8.32 0.73
C ALA A 235 13.73 7.64 -0.40
N VAL A 236 12.99 7.19 -1.44
CA VAL A 236 13.62 6.56 -2.61
C VAL A 236 13.51 7.52 -3.80
N THR A 237 14.66 7.86 -4.37
CA THR A 237 14.74 8.69 -5.58
C THR A 237 14.94 7.83 -6.81
N VAL A 238 14.15 8.12 -7.83
CA VAL A 238 14.26 7.50 -9.14
C VAL A 238 14.87 8.53 -10.09
N GLY A 239 16.03 8.20 -10.67
CA GLY A 239 16.66 9.07 -11.68
C GLY A 239 15.73 9.29 -12.87
N GLU A 240 15.81 10.46 -13.48
CA GLU A 240 15.17 10.66 -14.78
C GLU A 240 15.86 9.73 -15.78
N VAL A 241 15.04 8.90 -16.45
CA VAL A 241 15.52 8.12 -17.59
C VAL A 241 15.80 9.12 -18.71
N GLY A 242 17.10 9.33 -19.00
CA GLY A 242 17.55 10.18 -20.09
C GLY A 242 17.09 9.68 -21.48
#